data_55888e667ee1b43b2cfead9d63daec42
#
_entry.id   55888e667ee1b43b2cfead9d63daec42
#
_cell.length_a   1.000
_cell.length_b   1.000
_cell.length_c   1.000
_cell.angle_alpha   90.00
_cell.angle_beta   90.00
_cell.angle_gamma   90.00
#
_symmetry.space_group_name_H-M   'P 1'
#
loop_
_entity.id
_entity.type
_entity.pdbx_description
1 polymer ?
#
loop_
_entity_poly.entity_id
_entity_poly.type
_entity_poly.pdbx_seq_one_letter_code
_entity_poly.pdbx_strand_id
1 'polypeptide(L)'
;FRKCKILNAAIMKSSNDYLVFSDGDCIPDSNFLETHSRLAQKDYFLSGGHFPISERVSNLLTIKDIKSQICFTKKYLLKQGQPIGKNYFKLIKNQFLADVLDRLTPTRATFNGNNSSAWKSDIIKANGFDERMEYGGLDCELGYRLNNNGIKSLQVRNRTTVLHLYHTRPYKNKDAVKKNRLIRKSTIESKTTKTDFGIN
;
A
#
# COMPACT_ATOMS: atom_id res chain seq x y z
N PHE A 1 15.80 7.92 -8.91
CA PHE A 1 14.79 7.01 -8.31
C PHE A 1 13.94 6.37 -9.41
N ARG A 2 14.01 5.05 -9.60
CA ARG A 2 13.38 4.34 -10.75
C ARG A 2 12.33 3.31 -10.31
N LYS A 3 11.64 3.54 -9.19
CA LYS A 3 10.67 2.58 -8.63
C LYS A 3 9.55 2.24 -9.62
N CYS A 4 8.97 3.23 -10.32
CA CYS A 4 7.92 3.00 -11.30
C CYS A 4 8.34 2.03 -12.40
N LYS A 5 9.53 2.23 -12.98
CA LYS A 5 10.07 1.35 -14.03
C LYS A 5 10.29 -0.09 -13.54
N ILE A 6 10.79 -0.24 -12.30
CA ILE A 6 11.00 -1.56 -11.70
C ILE A 6 9.66 -2.26 -11.45
N LEU A 7 8.67 -1.54 -10.92
CA LEU A 7 7.32 -2.06 -10.69
C LEU A 7 6.64 -2.46 -12.00
N ASN A 8 6.75 -1.65 -13.06
CA ASN A 8 6.22 -1.96 -14.38
C ASN A 8 6.85 -3.23 -14.95
N ALA A 9 8.17 -3.38 -14.86
CA ALA A 9 8.87 -4.59 -15.28
C ALA A 9 8.43 -5.82 -14.48
N ALA A 10 8.22 -5.69 -13.16
CA ALA A 10 7.73 -6.77 -12.31
C ALA A 10 6.30 -7.18 -12.65
N ILE A 11 5.42 -6.20 -12.92
CA ILE A 11 4.03 -6.46 -13.37
C ILE A 11 4.04 -7.27 -14.66
N MET A 12 4.85 -6.89 -15.63
CA MET A 12 4.91 -7.59 -16.91
C MET A 12 5.44 -9.03 -16.77
N LYS A 13 6.45 -9.22 -15.92
CA LYS A 13 7.06 -10.54 -15.67
C LYS A 13 6.22 -11.45 -14.76
N SER A 14 5.24 -10.93 -14.04
CA SER A 14 4.40 -11.76 -13.17
C SER A 14 3.56 -12.74 -14.00
N SER A 15 3.43 -13.97 -13.52
CA SER A 15 2.63 -15.03 -14.17
C SER A 15 1.17 -15.05 -13.72
N ASN A 16 0.85 -14.45 -12.57
CA ASN A 16 -0.49 -14.47 -11.99
C ASN A 16 -1.31 -13.25 -12.40
N ASP A 17 -2.64 -13.42 -12.42
CA ASP A 17 -3.60 -12.39 -12.81
C ASP A 17 -3.94 -11.41 -11.69
N TYR A 18 -3.73 -11.79 -10.43
CA TYR A 18 -3.96 -10.94 -9.27
C TYR A 18 -2.64 -10.62 -8.57
N LEU A 19 -2.35 -9.33 -8.42
CA LEU A 19 -1.07 -8.83 -7.93
C LEU A 19 -1.24 -8.18 -6.56
N VAL A 20 -0.36 -8.54 -5.63
CA VAL A 20 -0.26 -7.95 -4.28
C VAL A 20 1.05 -7.18 -4.18
N PHE A 21 0.98 -5.96 -3.68
CA PHE A 21 2.11 -5.04 -3.56
C PHE A 21 2.49 -4.86 -2.10
N SER A 22 3.79 -4.99 -1.83
CA SER A 22 4.40 -4.66 -0.54
C SER A 22 5.78 -4.05 -0.76
N ASP A 23 6.16 -3.09 0.08
CA ASP A 23 7.51 -2.52 0.06
C ASP A 23 8.50 -3.43 0.83
N GLY A 24 9.78 -3.38 0.46
CA GLY A 24 10.81 -4.24 1.06
C GLY A 24 11.15 -3.91 2.53
N ASP A 25 10.67 -2.78 3.03
CA ASP A 25 10.77 -2.32 4.42
C ASP A 25 9.45 -2.55 5.22
N CYS A 26 8.56 -3.37 4.67
CA CYS A 26 7.28 -3.71 5.28
C CYS A 26 7.24 -5.19 5.67
N ILE A 27 6.84 -5.46 6.91
CA ILE A 27 6.61 -6.81 7.43
C ILE A 27 5.11 -7.06 7.39
N PRO A 28 4.62 -8.04 6.61
CA PRO A 28 3.21 -8.37 6.55
C PRO A 28 2.75 -9.15 7.78
N ASP A 29 1.47 -8.96 8.17
CA ASP A 29 0.84 -9.84 9.15
C ASP A 29 0.57 -11.24 8.56
N SER A 30 0.25 -12.21 9.42
CA SER A 30 0.04 -13.60 9.01
C SER A 30 -1.14 -13.77 8.03
N ASN A 31 -2.09 -12.85 8.01
CA ASN A 31 -3.28 -12.92 7.19
C ASN A 31 -3.16 -12.11 5.88
N PHE A 32 -1.99 -11.55 5.62
CA PHE A 32 -1.78 -10.61 4.52
C PHE A 32 -2.22 -11.18 3.16
N LEU A 33 -1.61 -12.26 2.71
CA LEU A 33 -1.94 -12.87 1.42
C LEU A 33 -3.34 -13.48 1.40
N GLU A 34 -3.75 -14.14 2.48
CA GLU A 34 -5.08 -14.71 2.61
C GLU A 34 -6.17 -13.63 2.48
N THR A 35 -6.00 -12.50 3.18
CA THR A 35 -6.97 -11.39 3.12
C THR A 35 -7.06 -10.80 1.72
N HIS A 36 -5.94 -10.56 1.04
CA HIS A 36 -5.92 -10.05 -0.32
C HIS A 36 -6.56 -11.04 -1.30
N SER A 37 -6.25 -12.33 -1.20
CA SER A 37 -6.82 -13.36 -2.07
C SER A 37 -8.33 -13.54 -1.84
N ARG A 38 -8.77 -13.64 -0.59
CA ARG A 38 -10.18 -13.86 -0.22
C ARG A 38 -11.08 -12.68 -0.59
N LEU A 39 -10.55 -11.46 -0.54
CA LEU A 39 -11.31 -10.23 -0.82
C LEU A 39 -11.12 -9.73 -2.24
N ALA A 40 -10.31 -10.42 -3.06
CA ALA A 40 -10.17 -10.13 -4.47
C ALA A 40 -11.54 -10.24 -5.16
N GLN A 41 -11.96 -9.17 -5.81
CA GLN A 41 -13.18 -9.18 -6.61
C GLN A 41 -13.00 -8.33 -7.86
N LYS A 42 -13.77 -8.67 -8.90
CA LYS A 42 -13.75 -7.94 -10.17
C LYS A 42 -14.13 -6.47 -9.95
N ASP A 43 -13.51 -5.59 -10.72
CA ASP A 43 -13.73 -4.14 -10.70
C ASP A 43 -13.36 -3.46 -9.35
N TYR A 44 -12.48 -4.11 -8.56
CA TYR A 44 -11.97 -3.52 -7.31
C TYR A 44 -10.45 -3.70 -7.17
N PHE A 45 -9.82 -2.69 -6.58
CA PHE A 45 -8.52 -2.83 -5.94
C PHE A 45 -8.66 -2.74 -4.42
N LEU A 46 -7.78 -3.42 -3.69
CA LEU A 46 -7.77 -3.40 -2.22
C LEU A 46 -6.72 -2.43 -1.70
N SER A 47 -7.07 -1.73 -0.61
CA SER A 47 -6.20 -0.78 0.10
C SER A 47 -6.05 -1.21 1.54
N GLY A 48 -4.92 -1.83 1.88
CA GLY A 48 -4.60 -2.32 3.21
C GLY A 48 -4.03 -1.25 4.13
N GLY A 49 -3.74 -1.65 5.37
CA GLY A 49 -3.18 -0.80 6.39
C GLY A 49 -1.66 -0.86 6.46
N HIS A 50 -1.06 0.21 6.94
CA HIS A 50 0.33 0.18 7.41
C HIS A 50 0.43 0.76 8.81
N PHE A 51 1.30 0.20 9.62
CA PHE A 51 1.60 0.65 10.97
C PHE A 51 3.09 1.06 11.01
N PRO A 52 3.40 2.36 11.02
CA PRO A 52 4.79 2.79 11.12
C PRO A 52 5.30 2.52 12.55
N ILE A 53 6.36 1.76 12.65
CA ILE A 53 7.05 1.53 13.92
C ILE A 53 8.20 2.51 14.10
N SER A 54 8.50 2.85 15.36
CA SER A 54 9.58 3.77 15.71
C SER A 54 10.95 3.18 15.39
N GLU A 55 11.97 4.02 15.26
CA GLU A 55 13.36 3.60 15.09
C GLU A 55 13.79 2.61 16.18
N ARG A 56 13.48 2.92 17.44
CA ARG A 56 13.75 2.02 18.57
C ARG A 56 13.15 0.64 18.38
N VAL A 57 11.86 0.56 18.00
CA VAL A 57 11.19 -0.74 17.80
C VAL A 57 11.76 -1.46 16.60
N SER A 58 12.06 -0.74 15.51
CA SER A 58 12.68 -1.33 14.31
C SER A 58 14.03 -1.97 14.62
N ASN A 59 14.85 -1.33 15.45
CA ASN A 59 16.18 -1.84 15.83
C ASN A 59 16.13 -3.00 16.83
N LEU A 60 15.07 -3.11 17.63
CA LEU A 60 14.88 -4.20 18.60
C LEU A 60 14.17 -5.43 18.02
N LEU A 61 13.57 -5.30 16.84
CA LEU A 61 12.79 -6.37 16.23
C LEU A 61 13.69 -7.52 15.77
N THR A 62 13.36 -8.74 16.16
CA THR A 62 14.09 -9.94 15.79
C THR A 62 13.32 -10.81 14.79
N ILE A 63 14.02 -11.68 14.07
CA ILE A 63 13.39 -12.68 13.19
C ILE A 63 12.43 -13.59 13.97
N LYS A 64 12.72 -13.90 15.24
CA LYS A 64 11.85 -14.69 16.11
C LYS A 64 10.53 -13.96 16.36
N ASP A 65 10.57 -12.66 16.62
CA ASP A 65 9.36 -11.84 16.84
C ASP A 65 8.48 -11.78 15.58
N ILE A 66 9.12 -11.71 14.41
CA ILE A 66 8.42 -11.71 13.12
C ILE A 66 7.76 -13.09 12.89
N LYS A 67 8.52 -14.19 13.01
CA LYS A 67 8.01 -15.55 12.78
C LYS A 67 6.87 -15.91 13.72
N SER A 68 6.94 -15.49 14.99
CA SER A 68 5.87 -15.71 15.97
C SER A 68 4.71 -14.72 15.85
N GLN A 69 4.83 -13.70 15.01
CA GLN A 69 3.84 -12.62 14.84
C GLN A 69 3.54 -11.83 16.14
N ILE A 70 4.36 -11.97 17.19
CA ILE A 70 4.19 -11.24 18.45
C ILE A 70 4.34 -9.73 18.24
N CYS A 71 5.14 -9.30 17.26
CA CYS A 71 5.34 -7.90 16.88
C CYS A 71 4.05 -7.20 16.40
N PHE A 72 3.02 -7.96 16.02
CA PHE A 72 1.69 -7.44 15.68
C PHE A 72 0.75 -7.32 16.92
N THR A 73 1.29 -7.40 18.12
CA THR A 73 0.50 -7.23 19.35
C THR A 73 0.75 -5.87 20.00
N LYS A 74 -0.32 -5.23 20.46
CA LYS A 74 -0.24 -3.97 21.21
C LYS A 74 0.71 -4.11 22.43
N LYS A 75 0.64 -5.23 23.15
CA LYS A 75 1.47 -5.51 24.32
C LYS A 75 2.97 -5.49 24.00
N TYR A 76 3.36 -6.16 22.91
CA TYR A 76 4.76 -6.19 22.47
C TYR A 76 5.25 -4.79 22.08
N LEU A 77 4.51 -4.11 21.20
CA LEU A 77 4.90 -2.79 20.71
C LEU A 77 5.05 -1.76 21.83
N LEU A 78 4.11 -1.73 22.78
CA LEU A 78 4.20 -0.85 23.96
C LEU A 78 5.41 -1.19 24.83
N LYS A 79 5.69 -2.49 25.09
CA LYS A 79 6.86 -2.94 25.84
C LYS A 79 8.16 -2.50 25.18
N GLN A 80 8.22 -2.50 23.84
CA GLN A 80 9.39 -2.03 23.09
C GLN A 80 9.48 -0.51 22.96
N GLY A 81 8.51 0.25 23.49
CA GLY A 81 8.51 1.71 23.52
C GLY A 81 7.86 2.36 22.29
N GLN A 82 6.99 1.64 21.57
CA GLN A 82 6.17 2.25 20.52
C GLN A 82 5.18 3.26 21.13
N PRO A 83 5.14 4.51 20.65
CA PRO A 83 4.16 5.49 21.14
C PRO A 83 2.71 5.04 20.93
N ILE A 84 1.84 5.39 21.89
CA ILE A 84 0.40 5.14 21.79
C ILE A 84 -0.21 6.04 20.71
N GLY A 85 -1.11 5.49 19.88
CA GLY A 85 -1.79 6.26 18.85
C GLY A 85 -2.87 5.47 18.13
N LYS A 86 -3.62 6.16 17.26
CA LYS A 86 -4.75 5.60 16.48
C LYS A 86 -4.39 4.39 15.61
N ASN A 87 -3.12 4.23 15.23
CA ASN A 87 -2.71 3.11 14.39
C ASN A 87 -2.93 1.74 15.05
N TYR A 88 -3.03 1.67 16.39
CA TYR A 88 -3.29 0.42 17.10
C TYR A 88 -4.64 -0.25 16.75
N PHE A 89 -5.61 0.49 16.22
CA PHE A 89 -6.84 -0.10 15.67
C PHE A 89 -6.58 -1.04 14.50
N LYS A 90 -5.49 -0.86 13.76
CA LYS A 90 -5.10 -1.73 12.65
C LYS A 90 -4.52 -3.09 13.09
N LEU A 91 -4.29 -3.28 14.39
CA LEU A 91 -3.77 -4.52 14.97
C LEU A 91 -4.87 -5.39 15.59
N ILE A 92 -6.14 -5.08 15.30
CA ILE A 92 -7.29 -5.84 15.77
C ILE A 92 -7.32 -7.19 15.05
N LYS A 93 -7.32 -8.28 15.83
CA LYS A 93 -7.35 -9.64 15.29
C LYS A 93 -8.77 -10.16 14.96
N ASN A 94 -9.79 -9.56 15.59
CA ASN A 94 -11.19 -9.93 15.32
C ASN A 94 -11.61 -9.41 13.93
N GLN A 95 -11.79 -10.31 12.99
CA GLN A 95 -12.08 -9.99 11.58
C GLN A 95 -13.42 -9.27 11.40
N PHE A 96 -14.44 -9.60 12.18
CA PHE A 96 -15.73 -8.91 12.14
C PHE A 96 -15.59 -7.45 12.58
N LEU A 97 -14.91 -7.23 13.72
CA LEU A 97 -14.67 -5.86 14.21
C LEU A 97 -13.79 -5.06 13.23
N ALA A 98 -12.78 -5.70 12.62
CA ALA A 98 -11.94 -5.09 11.61
C ALA A 98 -12.74 -4.67 10.37
N ASP A 99 -13.70 -5.50 9.91
CA ASP A 99 -14.59 -5.17 8.79
C ASP A 99 -15.50 -3.98 9.13
N VAL A 100 -16.09 -3.97 10.32
CA VAL A 100 -16.90 -2.83 10.78
C VAL A 100 -16.09 -1.54 10.79
N LEU A 101 -14.87 -1.58 11.34
CA LEU A 101 -13.96 -0.42 11.36
C LEU A 101 -13.55 0.03 9.95
N ASP A 102 -13.33 -0.89 9.03
CA ASP A 102 -13.02 -0.55 7.63
C ASP A 102 -14.19 0.19 6.97
N ARG A 103 -15.42 -0.25 7.20
CA ARG A 103 -16.65 0.40 6.69
C ARG A 103 -16.90 1.77 7.31
N LEU A 104 -16.58 1.94 8.59
CA LEU A 104 -16.75 3.20 9.31
C LEU A 104 -15.58 4.17 9.09
N THR A 105 -14.50 3.74 8.44
CA THR A 105 -13.33 4.59 8.19
C THR A 105 -13.67 5.69 7.17
N PRO A 106 -13.66 6.98 7.53
CA PRO A 106 -14.01 8.07 6.62
C PRO A 106 -12.92 8.35 5.58
N THR A 107 -11.73 7.78 5.76
CA THR A 107 -10.59 8.00 4.85
C THR A 107 -10.81 7.23 3.56
N ARG A 108 -10.72 7.93 2.43
CA ARG A 108 -10.78 7.29 1.10
C ARG A 108 -9.70 6.23 0.97
N ALA A 109 -10.06 5.05 0.51
CA ALA A 109 -9.12 4.01 0.14
C ALA A 109 -8.30 4.49 -1.07
N THR A 110 -6.98 4.48 -0.95
CA THR A 110 -6.04 4.83 -2.02
C THR A 110 -5.18 3.63 -2.34
N PHE A 111 -4.75 3.49 -3.59
CA PHE A 111 -3.72 2.50 -3.88
C PHE A 111 -2.44 2.92 -3.17
N ASN A 112 -1.85 2.04 -2.38
CA ASN A 112 -0.59 2.30 -1.66
C ASN A 112 0.40 1.17 -1.91
N GLY A 113 1.63 1.48 -2.25
CA GLY A 113 2.63 0.50 -2.68
C GLY A 113 3.08 -0.48 -1.60
N ASN A 114 2.75 -0.21 -0.34
CA ASN A 114 3.17 -1.06 0.77
C ASN A 114 2.12 -2.11 1.20
N ASN A 115 0.85 -1.92 0.82
CA ASN A 115 -0.24 -2.85 1.12
C ASN A 115 -1.44 -2.59 0.21
N SER A 116 -1.37 -3.04 -1.02
CA SER A 116 -2.49 -2.97 -1.97
C SER A 116 -2.47 -4.17 -2.90
N SER A 117 -3.60 -4.46 -3.52
CA SER A 117 -3.70 -5.47 -4.56
C SER A 117 -4.72 -5.09 -5.63
N ALA A 118 -4.50 -5.57 -6.84
CA ALA A 118 -5.39 -5.35 -7.97
C ALA A 118 -5.21 -6.44 -9.04
N TRP A 119 -6.17 -6.54 -9.95
CA TRP A 119 -6.05 -7.38 -11.13
C TRP A 119 -4.99 -6.81 -12.07
N LYS A 120 -4.12 -7.69 -12.58
CA LYS A 120 -3.05 -7.34 -13.52
C LYS A 120 -3.63 -6.67 -14.78
N SER A 121 -4.74 -7.17 -15.28
CA SER A 121 -5.46 -6.61 -16.44
C SER A 121 -5.84 -5.14 -16.24
N ASP A 122 -6.32 -4.77 -15.05
CA ASP A 122 -6.70 -3.39 -14.73
C ASP A 122 -5.49 -2.45 -14.68
N ILE A 123 -4.38 -2.94 -14.10
CA ILE A 123 -3.12 -2.20 -14.05
C ILE A 123 -2.55 -2.01 -15.47
N ILE A 124 -2.58 -3.04 -16.31
CA ILE A 124 -2.13 -2.97 -17.72
C ILE A 124 -3.02 -2.01 -18.50
N LYS A 125 -4.35 -2.06 -18.33
CA LYS A 125 -5.30 -1.13 -18.97
C LYS A 125 -4.98 0.32 -18.61
N ALA A 126 -4.58 0.58 -17.38
CA ALA A 126 -4.11 1.90 -16.93
C ALA A 126 -2.67 2.23 -17.39
N ASN A 127 -1.98 1.33 -18.10
CA ASN A 127 -0.59 1.40 -18.54
C ASN A 127 0.44 1.44 -17.39
N GLY A 128 0.17 0.75 -16.26
CA GLY A 128 1.10 0.64 -15.16
C GLY A 128 1.33 1.93 -14.39
N PHE A 129 2.49 2.03 -13.74
CA PHE A 129 2.92 3.23 -13.02
C PHE A 129 3.49 4.27 -13.99
N ASP A 130 3.24 5.55 -13.73
CA ASP A 130 3.80 6.66 -14.53
C ASP A 130 5.30 6.83 -14.25
N GLU A 131 6.15 6.50 -15.21
CA GLU A 131 7.61 6.46 -15.07
C GLU A 131 8.25 7.85 -14.93
N ARG A 132 7.50 8.94 -15.18
CA ARG A 132 7.94 10.31 -14.89
C ARG A 132 7.97 10.61 -13.40
N MET A 133 7.26 9.80 -12.59
CA MET A 133 7.16 10.00 -11.14
C MET A 133 8.33 9.35 -10.41
N GLU A 134 8.86 10.11 -9.48
CA GLU A 134 9.88 9.67 -8.55
C GLU A 134 9.26 9.36 -7.18
N TYR A 135 9.95 9.69 -6.09
CA TYR A 135 9.43 9.48 -4.74
C TYR A 135 8.24 10.39 -4.44
N GLY A 136 7.15 9.80 -3.96
CA GLY A 136 5.99 10.48 -3.37
C GLY A 136 4.72 10.44 -4.22
N GLY A 137 3.83 9.52 -3.86
CA GLY A 137 2.46 9.43 -4.36
C GLY A 137 2.29 8.84 -5.75
N LEU A 138 3.28 8.10 -6.24
CA LEU A 138 3.24 7.37 -7.51
C LEU A 138 2.17 6.26 -7.50
N ASP A 139 2.01 5.62 -6.37
CA ASP A 139 1.00 4.61 -6.09
C ASP A 139 -0.43 5.20 -6.05
N CYS A 140 -0.61 6.31 -5.33
CA CYS A 140 -1.88 7.03 -5.32
C CYS A 140 -2.29 7.49 -6.73
N GLU A 141 -1.34 7.88 -7.57
CA GLU A 141 -1.60 8.31 -8.95
C GLU A 141 -2.16 7.15 -9.78
N LEU A 142 -1.56 5.96 -9.72
CA LEU A 142 -2.11 4.74 -10.32
C LEU A 142 -3.53 4.48 -9.80
N GLY A 143 -3.75 4.59 -8.48
CA GLY A 143 -5.07 4.42 -7.88
C GLY A 143 -6.13 5.38 -8.43
N TYR A 144 -5.77 6.63 -8.75
CA TYR A 144 -6.68 7.57 -9.41
C TYR A 144 -7.02 7.12 -10.83
N ARG A 145 -6.03 6.66 -11.62
CA ARG A 145 -6.32 6.13 -12.97
C ARG A 145 -7.18 4.88 -12.93
N LEU A 146 -6.96 3.97 -11.97
CA LEU A 146 -7.85 2.82 -11.76
C LEU A 146 -9.28 3.28 -11.46
N ASN A 147 -9.47 4.23 -10.54
CA ASN A 147 -10.80 4.77 -10.24
C ASN A 147 -11.44 5.44 -11.46
N ASN A 148 -10.67 6.19 -12.26
CA ASN A 148 -11.16 6.83 -13.48
C ASN A 148 -11.57 5.79 -14.55
N ASN A 149 -10.97 4.60 -14.53
CA ASN A 149 -11.36 3.43 -15.34
C ASN A 149 -12.59 2.69 -14.79
N GLY A 150 -13.21 3.15 -13.70
CA GLY A 150 -14.36 2.51 -13.07
C GLY A 150 -14.02 1.46 -12.02
N ILE A 151 -12.72 1.19 -11.78
CA ILE A 151 -12.27 0.26 -10.74
C ILE A 151 -12.46 0.91 -9.37
N LYS A 152 -13.28 0.32 -8.51
CA LYS A 152 -13.58 0.83 -7.18
C LYS A 152 -12.45 0.50 -6.20
N SER A 153 -12.35 1.26 -5.13
CA SER A 153 -11.40 0.99 -4.04
C SER A 153 -12.11 0.37 -2.84
N LEU A 154 -11.58 -0.74 -2.32
CA LEU A 154 -12.07 -1.39 -1.11
C LEU A 154 -11.06 -1.20 0.04
N GLN A 155 -11.52 -0.57 1.13
CA GLN A 155 -10.72 -0.42 2.33
C GLN A 155 -10.62 -1.73 3.09
N VAL A 156 -9.39 -2.18 3.37
CA VAL A 156 -9.11 -3.40 4.16
C VAL A 156 -8.03 -3.16 5.21
N ARG A 157 -7.84 -1.90 5.63
CA ARG A 157 -6.74 -1.46 6.48
C ARG A 157 -6.71 -2.05 7.89
N ASN A 158 -7.86 -2.46 8.40
CA ASN A 158 -7.96 -3.09 9.72
C ASN A 158 -8.02 -4.62 9.61
N ARG A 159 -8.27 -5.16 8.42
CA ARG A 159 -8.31 -6.61 8.14
C ARG A 159 -6.94 -7.19 7.78
N THR A 160 -6.05 -6.39 7.20
CA THR A 160 -4.65 -6.71 6.97
C THR A 160 -3.79 -5.48 7.11
N THR A 161 -2.66 -5.61 7.81
CA THR A 161 -1.73 -4.52 7.99
C THR A 161 -0.28 -4.98 7.85
N VAL A 162 0.58 -4.06 7.49
CA VAL A 162 2.04 -4.27 7.50
C VAL A 162 2.66 -3.38 8.56
N LEU A 163 3.69 -3.88 9.27
CA LEU A 163 4.57 -3.04 10.06
C LEU A 163 5.61 -2.43 9.13
N HIS A 164 5.61 -1.11 9.07
CA HIS A 164 6.58 -0.37 8.26
C HIS A 164 7.79 0.00 9.13
N LEU A 165 8.95 -0.55 8.80
CA LEU A 165 10.21 -0.28 9.50
C LEU A 165 10.59 1.19 9.37
N TYR A 166 11.18 1.72 10.44
CA TYR A 166 11.76 3.06 10.37
C TYR A 166 12.98 3.08 9.48
N HIS A 167 13.03 4.08 8.61
CA HIS A 167 14.22 4.39 7.83
C HIS A 167 14.28 5.88 7.49
N THR A 168 15.47 6.40 7.31
CA THR A 168 15.70 7.73 6.75
C THR A 168 15.34 7.75 5.26
N ARG A 169 15.03 8.93 4.72
CA ARG A 169 14.64 9.10 3.30
C ARG A 169 15.54 10.12 2.61
N PRO A 170 16.86 9.84 2.45
CA PRO A 170 17.80 10.78 1.84
C PRO A 170 17.48 11.07 0.36
N TYR A 171 16.78 10.16 -0.30
CA TYR A 171 16.34 10.29 -1.70
C TYR A 171 15.10 11.20 -1.87
N LYS A 172 14.55 11.76 -0.79
CA LYS A 172 13.40 12.66 -0.87
C LYS A 172 13.84 14.01 -1.45
N ASN A 173 13.37 14.30 -2.67
CA ASN A 173 13.62 15.55 -3.37
C ASN A 173 12.34 16.40 -3.39
N LYS A 174 12.43 17.68 -2.98
CA LYS A 174 11.27 18.59 -2.94
C LYS A 174 10.69 18.86 -4.33
N ASP A 175 11.54 18.98 -5.35
CA ASP A 175 11.09 19.24 -6.72
C ASP A 175 10.41 18.03 -7.34
N ALA A 176 10.93 16.82 -7.09
CA ALA A 176 10.27 15.59 -7.48
C ALA A 176 8.88 15.44 -6.82
N VAL A 177 8.76 15.74 -5.53
CA VAL A 177 7.47 15.74 -4.83
C VAL A 177 6.50 16.77 -5.42
N LYS A 178 6.98 17.98 -5.75
CA LYS A 178 6.18 19.03 -6.40
C LYS A 178 5.70 18.58 -7.79
N LYS A 179 6.61 18.05 -8.61
CA LYS A 179 6.29 17.47 -9.93
C LYS A 179 5.22 16.36 -9.82
N ASN A 180 5.43 15.41 -8.93
CA ASN A 180 4.48 14.30 -8.70
C ASN A 180 3.10 14.81 -8.26
N ARG A 181 3.05 15.87 -7.44
CA ARG A 181 1.79 16.50 -7.04
C ARG A 181 1.04 17.10 -8.24
N LEU A 182 1.76 17.72 -9.17
CA LEU A 182 1.15 18.26 -10.41
C LEU A 182 0.62 17.15 -11.31
N ILE A 183 1.38 16.08 -11.51
CA ILE A 183 0.93 14.90 -12.28
C ILE A 183 -0.36 14.34 -11.67
N ARG A 184 -0.39 14.08 -10.35
CA ARG A 184 -1.60 13.58 -9.67
C ARG A 184 -2.80 14.53 -9.80
N LYS A 185 -2.55 15.84 -9.68
CA LYS A 185 -3.59 16.85 -9.84
C LYS A 185 -4.19 16.78 -11.24
N SER A 186 -3.35 16.75 -12.25
CA SER A 186 -3.78 16.59 -13.66
C SER A 186 -4.57 15.30 -13.87
N THR A 187 -4.09 14.16 -13.34
CA THR A 187 -4.80 12.86 -13.43
C THR A 187 -6.23 12.93 -12.85
N ILE A 188 -6.40 13.67 -11.74
CA ILE A 188 -7.72 13.82 -11.09
C ILE A 188 -8.62 14.75 -11.93
N GLU A 189 -8.12 15.93 -12.30
CA GLU A 189 -8.90 16.99 -12.98
C GLU A 189 -9.31 16.59 -14.39
N SER A 190 -8.39 15.97 -15.14
CA SER A 190 -8.64 15.50 -16.50
C SER A 190 -9.28 14.12 -16.58
N LYS A 191 -9.55 13.47 -15.43
CA LYS A 191 -10.07 12.10 -15.35
C LYS A 191 -9.27 11.12 -16.22
N THR A 192 -7.95 11.30 -16.26
CA THR A 192 -7.04 10.46 -17.05
C THR A 192 -7.17 9.00 -16.63
N THR A 193 -7.35 8.09 -17.58
CA THR A 193 -7.52 6.65 -17.36
C THR A 193 -6.26 5.86 -17.66
N LYS A 194 -5.39 6.38 -18.52
CA LYS A 194 -4.14 5.75 -18.98
C LYS A 194 -3.03 6.79 -19.03
N THR A 195 -1.83 6.45 -18.53
CA THR A 195 -0.64 7.29 -18.73
C THR A 195 0.04 6.94 -20.07
N ASP A 196 0.65 7.94 -20.72
CA ASP A 196 1.49 7.72 -21.92
C ASP A 196 2.93 7.30 -21.55
N PHE A 197 3.27 7.29 -20.25
CA PHE A 197 4.61 7.07 -19.71
C PHE A 197 4.66 5.83 -18.81
N GLY A 198 4.08 4.74 -19.24
CA GLY A 198 3.94 3.53 -18.46
C GLY A 198 4.69 2.32 -19.04
N ILE A 199 3.98 1.19 -19.12
CA ILE A 199 4.52 -0.11 -19.57
C ILE A 199 4.82 -0.14 -21.06
N ASN A 200 4.02 0.59 -21.86
CA ASN A 200 4.13 0.66 -23.33
C ASN A 200 4.71 2.00 -23.79
#